data_c7e56618ae687a6e0261a9608945a5be
#
_entry.id   c7e56618ae687a6e0261a9608945a5be
#
_cell.length_a   1.000
_cell.length_b   1.000
_cell.length_c   1.000
_cell.angle_alpha   90.00
_cell.angle_beta   90.00
_cell.angle_gamma   90.00
#
_symmetry.space_group_name_H-M   'P 1'
#
loop_
_entity.id
_entity.type
_entity.pdbx_description
1 polymer ?
#
loop_
_entity_poly.entity_id
_entity_poly.type
_entity_poly.pdbx_seq_one_letter_code
_entity_poly.pdbx_strand_id
1 'polypeptide(L)'
;AMTAAPRYFRVLPKAALEVRAVEKWREATASTAFYNSPSADGSRPGIYYVNLVDMNQTQKVQVAGIAAHEGAPGHHFQIARQQELTGIPKFRKFGGYGAYMEGWGLYSERLANEMGVYKTPYDRFGMLSLQVWRAIRLVLDSGIHSKRWTREQAIAYFKANSSVSDTDIAREVDRYFNWPGQATSYMVGQLKIAELRARAERELGARFDIRDFHEAVLSEGALPLDILEEQVTRYISAKQR
;
A
#
# COMPACT_ATOMS: atom_id res chain seq x y z
N ALA A 1 2.40 -5.89 -14.24
CA ALA A 1 2.47 -6.54 -12.92
C ALA A 1 1.98 -7.99 -13.00
N MET A 2 0.73 -8.25 -13.40
CA MET A 2 0.15 -9.62 -13.36
C MET A 2 0.96 -10.66 -14.14
N THR A 3 1.51 -10.34 -15.30
CA THR A 3 2.38 -11.23 -16.08
C THR A 3 3.66 -11.65 -15.32
N ALA A 4 4.19 -10.78 -14.46
CA ALA A 4 5.37 -11.06 -13.65
C ALA A 4 5.02 -11.73 -12.30
N ALA A 5 3.76 -11.64 -11.85
CA ALA A 5 3.34 -12.08 -10.53
C ALA A 5 3.71 -13.53 -10.18
N PRO A 6 3.65 -14.54 -11.08
CA PRO A 6 4.03 -15.91 -10.73
C PRO A 6 5.49 -16.10 -10.31
N ARG A 7 6.37 -15.14 -10.62
CA ARG A 7 7.76 -15.15 -10.16
C ARG A 7 7.94 -14.64 -8.73
N TYR A 8 6.91 -13.98 -8.19
CA TYR A 8 6.94 -13.34 -6.88
C TYR A 8 5.91 -13.88 -5.90
N PHE A 9 4.91 -14.63 -6.36
CA PHE A 9 3.80 -15.13 -5.55
C PHE A 9 3.47 -16.58 -5.86
N ARG A 10 3.16 -17.36 -4.83
CA ARG A 10 2.69 -18.76 -4.96
C ARG A 10 1.22 -18.80 -5.40
N VAL A 11 0.40 -17.95 -4.83
CA VAL A 11 -1.04 -17.91 -5.07
C VAL A 11 -1.42 -16.52 -5.56
N LEU A 12 -2.15 -16.47 -6.66
CA LEU A 12 -2.68 -15.24 -7.24
C LEU A 12 -4.14 -15.06 -6.86
N PRO A 13 -4.65 -13.83 -6.70
CA PRO A 13 -6.08 -13.60 -6.49
C PRO A 13 -6.89 -14.05 -7.73
N LYS A 14 -8.07 -14.59 -7.49
CA LYS A 14 -9.01 -15.02 -8.52
C LYS A 14 -9.91 -13.88 -8.98
N ALA A 15 -10.23 -12.94 -8.07
CA ALA A 15 -11.09 -11.82 -8.37
C ALA A 15 -10.49 -10.94 -9.47
N ALA A 16 -11.31 -10.53 -10.41
CA ALA A 16 -10.91 -9.57 -11.46
C ALA A 16 -10.70 -8.18 -10.88
N LEU A 17 -9.86 -7.39 -11.54
CA LEU A 17 -9.64 -5.97 -11.26
C LEU A 17 -10.14 -5.14 -12.44
N GLU A 18 -10.99 -4.16 -12.16
CA GLU A 18 -11.35 -3.11 -13.10
C GLU A 18 -10.72 -1.78 -12.72
N VAL A 19 -10.43 -0.95 -13.71
CA VAL A 19 -10.00 0.44 -13.51
C VAL A 19 -11.14 1.34 -14.00
N ARG A 20 -11.59 2.26 -13.14
CA ARG A 20 -12.69 3.19 -13.44
C ARG A 20 -12.32 4.61 -13.06
N ALA A 21 -12.87 5.58 -13.79
CA ALA A 21 -12.87 6.95 -13.32
C ALA A 21 -13.82 7.11 -12.12
N VAL A 22 -13.45 8.01 -11.20
CA VAL A 22 -14.35 8.43 -10.12
C VAL A 22 -15.58 9.08 -10.75
N GLU A 23 -16.76 8.83 -10.18
CA GLU A 23 -18.01 9.38 -10.68
C GLU A 23 -18.06 10.90 -10.48
N LYS A 24 -18.59 11.63 -11.45
CA LYS A 24 -18.61 13.11 -11.51
C LYS A 24 -19.12 13.75 -10.23
N TRP A 25 -20.14 13.18 -9.61
CA TRP A 25 -20.78 13.74 -8.41
C TRP A 25 -19.88 13.75 -7.16
N ARG A 26 -18.83 12.93 -7.12
CA ARG A 26 -17.91 12.84 -5.97
C ARG A 26 -16.45 13.18 -6.30
N GLU A 27 -16.11 13.51 -7.54
CA GLU A 27 -14.73 13.82 -7.95
C GLU A 27 -14.10 14.92 -7.09
N ALA A 28 -14.86 15.96 -6.73
CA ALA A 28 -14.36 17.13 -5.99
C ALA A 28 -13.84 16.76 -4.58
N THR A 29 -14.40 15.73 -3.96
CA THR A 29 -14.08 15.33 -2.58
C THR A 29 -13.31 14.00 -2.49
N ALA A 30 -13.28 13.22 -3.57
CA ALA A 30 -12.58 11.95 -3.59
C ALA A 30 -11.06 12.12 -3.61
N SER A 31 -10.35 11.16 -3.04
CA SER A 31 -8.89 11.05 -3.15
C SER A 31 -8.46 10.94 -4.62
N THR A 32 -7.18 11.22 -4.88
CA THR A 32 -6.56 11.10 -6.22
C THR A 32 -6.76 9.70 -6.82
N ALA A 33 -6.70 8.68 -5.97
CA ALA A 33 -6.97 7.30 -6.33
C ALA A 33 -7.39 6.51 -5.07
N PHE A 34 -8.13 5.41 -5.26
CA PHE A 34 -8.49 4.49 -4.20
C PHE A 34 -8.98 3.16 -4.76
N TYR A 35 -8.87 2.12 -3.94
CA TYR A 35 -9.34 0.79 -4.28
C TYR A 35 -10.61 0.41 -3.52
N ASN A 36 -11.57 -0.20 -4.22
CA ASN A 36 -12.72 -0.86 -3.63
C ASN A 36 -12.62 -2.37 -3.82
N SER A 37 -12.73 -3.11 -2.72
CA SER A 37 -12.64 -4.58 -2.73
C SER A 37 -13.76 -5.23 -3.55
N PRO A 38 -13.56 -6.47 -4.04
CA PRO A 38 -14.63 -7.26 -4.65
C PRO A 38 -15.79 -7.46 -3.67
N SER A 39 -16.99 -7.73 -4.20
CA SER A 39 -18.10 -8.16 -3.35
C SER A 39 -17.83 -9.57 -2.78
N ALA A 40 -18.39 -9.83 -1.60
CA ALA A 40 -18.18 -11.10 -0.90
C ALA A 40 -18.73 -12.32 -1.66
N ASP A 41 -19.74 -12.11 -2.50
CA ASP A 41 -20.38 -13.13 -3.35
C ASP A 41 -19.73 -13.26 -4.75
N GLY A 42 -18.71 -12.45 -5.04
CA GLY A 42 -18.02 -12.44 -6.34
C GLY A 42 -18.79 -11.76 -7.48
N SER A 43 -19.96 -11.16 -7.21
CA SER A 43 -20.79 -10.53 -8.25
C SER A 43 -20.19 -9.22 -8.79
N ARG A 44 -19.31 -8.57 -8.04
CA ARG A 44 -18.61 -7.35 -8.41
C ARG A 44 -17.09 -7.53 -8.29
N PRO A 45 -16.30 -7.16 -9.30
CA PRO A 45 -14.85 -7.21 -9.25
C PRO A 45 -14.28 -6.20 -8.24
N GLY A 46 -12.99 -6.29 -7.95
CA GLY A 46 -12.24 -5.20 -7.34
C GLY A 46 -12.17 -4.01 -8.31
N ILE A 47 -12.26 -2.80 -7.79
CA ILE A 47 -12.24 -1.59 -8.62
C ILE A 47 -11.17 -0.63 -8.11
N TYR A 48 -10.23 -0.33 -8.98
CA TYR A 48 -9.29 0.77 -8.80
C TYR A 48 -9.88 2.04 -9.41
N TYR A 49 -10.22 3.02 -8.58
CA TYR A 49 -10.74 4.30 -9.01
C TYR A 49 -9.62 5.32 -9.22
N VAL A 50 -9.70 6.05 -10.34
CA VAL A 50 -8.80 7.17 -10.67
C VAL A 50 -9.61 8.45 -10.72
N ASN A 51 -9.22 9.44 -9.93
CA ASN A 51 -9.86 10.74 -9.95
C ASN A 51 -9.32 11.59 -11.11
N LEU A 52 -10.21 12.04 -11.98
CA LEU A 52 -9.88 12.83 -13.18
C LEU A 52 -10.31 14.30 -13.06
N VAL A 53 -10.61 14.78 -11.85
CA VAL A 53 -11.16 16.13 -11.62
C VAL A 53 -10.21 17.23 -12.12
N ASP A 54 -8.90 17.04 -11.98
CA ASP A 54 -7.88 17.96 -12.49
C ASP A 54 -6.66 17.20 -13.00
N MET A 55 -6.64 16.97 -14.30
CA MET A 55 -5.54 16.26 -14.97
C MET A 55 -4.24 17.04 -15.00
N ASN A 56 -4.26 18.38 -14.80
CA ASN A 56 -3.05 19.18 -14.75
C ASN A 56 -2.28 18.99 -13.44
N GLN A 57 -2.97 18.61 -12.37
CA GLN A 57 -2.37 18.32 -11.06
C GLN A 57 -1.96 16.85 -10.90
N THR A 58 -2.47 15.95 -11.74
CA THR A 58 -2.09 14.53 -11.71
C THR A 58 -0.66 14.35 -12.20
N GLN A 59 0.25 14.02 -11.30
CA GLN A 59 1.65 13.81 -11.66
C GLN A 59 1.81 12.50 -12.44
N LYS A 60 1.97 12.61 -13.75
CA LYS A 60 2.11 11.47 -14.67
C LYS A 60 3.18 10.46 -14.21
N VAL A 61 4.25 10.94 -13.60
CA VAL A 61 5.34 10.09 -13.07
C VAL A 61 4.90 9.17 -11.94
N GLN A 62 3.84 9.52 -11.19
CA GLN A 62 3.33 8.74 -10.07
C GLN A 62 2.30 7.68 -10.47
N VAL A 63 1.76 7.75 -11.69
CA VAL A 63 0.66 6.88 -12.14
C VAL A 63 1.00 5.39 -12.00
N ALA A 64 2.20 4.99 -12.40
CA ALA A 64 2.63 3.59 -12.30
C ALA A 64 2.77 3.13 -10.85
N GLY A 65 3.28 3.98 -9.95
CA GLY A 65 3.39 3.71 -8.52
C GLY A 65 2.02 3.58 -7.85
N ILE A 66 1.11 4.50 -8.13
CA ILE A 66 -0.26 4.47 -7.61
C ILE A 66 -1.00 3.22 -8.13
N ALA A 67 -0.84 2.88 -9.41
CA ALA A 67 -1.44 1.66 -9.98
C ALA A 67 -0.90 0.38 -9.34
N ALA A 68 0.38 0.36 -8.94
CA ALA A 68 0.96 -0.75 -8.20
C ALA A 68 0.41 -0.82 -6.76
N HIS A 69 0.15 0.33 -6.13
CA HIS A 69 -0.43 0.44 -4.79
C HIS A 69 -1.89 -0.03 -4.75
N GLU A 70 -2.73 0.52 -5.61
CA GLU A 70 -4.18 0.24 -5.61
C GLU A 70 -4.52 -1.11 -6.27
N GLY A 71 -3.76 -1.48 -7.29
CA GLY A 71 -3.98 -2.68 -8.09
C GLY A 71 -3.11 -3.87 -7.66
N ALA A 72 -2.34 -4.37 -8.61
CA ALA A 72 -1.42 -5.49 -8.42
C ALA A 72 0.03 -5.01 -8.51
N PRO A 73 0.86 -5.36 -7.51
CA PRO A 73 0.64 -6.35 -6.44
C PRO A 73 0.07 -5.78 -5.12
N GLY A 74 -0.47 -4.56 -5.11
CA GLY A 74 -0.91 -3.83 -3.91
C GLY A 74 -2.27 -4.27 -3.34
N HIS A 75 -3.15 -3.29 -3.09
CA HIS A 75 -4.41 -3.49 -2.38
C HIS A 75 -5.31 -4.56 -3.00
N HIS A 76 -5.51 -4.52 -4.31
CA HIS A 76 -6.32 -5.55 -4.97
C HIS A 76 -5.78 -6.95 -4.70
N PHE A 77 -4.48 -7.14 -4.86
CA PHE A 77 -3.85 -8.44 -4.67
C PHE A 77 -4.02 -8.95 -3.24
N GLN A 78 -3.72 -8.12 -2.25
CA GLN A 78 -3.78 -8.48 -0.83
C GLN A 78 -5.22 -8.73 -0.36
N ILE A 79 -6.14 -7.79 -0.67
CA ILE A 79 -7.51 -7.83 -0.15
C ILE A 79 -8.33 -8.93 -0.84
N ALA A 80 -8.20 -9.09 -2.16
CA ALA A 80 -8.88 -10.17 -2.87
C ALA A 80 -8.43 -11.55 -2.36
N ARG A 81 -7.12 -11.77 -2.17
CA ARG A 81 -6.62 -13.00 -1.54
C ARG A 81 -7.17 -13.22 -0.14
N GLN A 82 -7.21 -12.19 0.71
CA GLN A 82 -7.77 -12.29 2.05
C GLN A 82 -9.25 -12.70 2.01
N GLN A 83 -10.03 -12.15 1.10
CA GLN A 83 -11.44 -12.50 0.92
C GLN A 83 -11.65 -13.93 0.38
N GLU A 84 -10.67 -14.50 -0.29
CA GLU A 84 -10.68 -15.88 -0.79
C GLU A 84 -10.27 -16.92 0.26
N LEU A 85 -9.72 -16.50 1.40
CA LEU A 85 -9.32 -17.42 2.48
C LEU A 85 -10.54 -18.17 3.03
N THR A 86 -10.31 -19.47 3.31
CA THR A 86 -11.29 -20.35 3.95
C THR A 86 -10.85 -20.68 5.38
N GLY A 87 -11.80 -21.03 6.25
CA GLY A 87 -11.47 -21.42 7.62
C GLY A 87 -11.18 -20.26 8.58
N ILE A 88 -11.25 -19.00 8.14
CA ILE A 88 -11.11 -17.83 9.01
C ILE A 88 -12.47 -17.18 9.28
N PRO A 89 -12.68 -16.57 10.46
CA PRO A 89 -13.94 -15.90 10.78
C PRO A 89 -14.17 -14.66 9.89
N LYS A 90 -15.43 -14.31 9.67
CA LYS A 90 -15.83 -13.21 8.78
C LYS A 90 -15.20 -11.88 9.15
N PHE A 91 -15.04 -11.55 10.42
CA PHE A 91 -14.41 -10.29 10.85
C PHE A 91 -12.93 -10.21 10.43
N ARG A 92 -12.21 -11.33 10.36
CA ARG A 92 -10.86 -11.38 9.81
C ARG A 92 -10.85 -11.36 8.28
N LYS A 93 -11.86 -11.96 7.65
CA LYS A 93 -11.97 -12.02 6.20
C LYS A 93 -12.25 -10.65 5.58
N PHE A 94 -13.06 -9.82 6.24
CA PHE A 94 -13.51 -8.51 5.75
C PHE A 94 -13.02 -7.32 6.56
N GLY A 95 -12.38 -7.56 7.69
CA GLY A 95 -11.70 -6.54 8.48
C GLY A 95 -10.24 -6.36 8.06
N GLY A 96 -9.54 -5.44 8.71
CA GLY A 96 -8.13 -5.23 8.44
C GLY A 96 -7.45 -4.33 9.46
N TYR A 97 -6.13 -4.29 9.38
CA TYR A 97 -5.27 -3.44 10.16
C TYR A 97 -4.57 -2.45 9.22
N GLY A 98 -4.78 -1.15 9.44
CA GLY A 98 -4.30 -0.10 8.54
C GLY A 98 -2.81 -0.22 8.25
N ALA A 99 -1.98 -0.42 9.28
CA ALA A 99 -0.54 -0.55 9.09
C ALA A 99 -0.13 -1.78 8.25
N TYR A 100 -0.89 -2.87 8.32
CA TYR A 100 -0.65 -4.01 7.44
C TYR A 100 -1.07 -3.71 6.00
N MET A 101 -2.29 -3.19 5.79
CA MET A 101 -2.87 -2.98 4.46
C MET A 101 -2.14 -1.88 3.69
N GLU A 102 -1.95 -0.72 4.31
CA GLU A 102 -1.23 0.40 3.71
C GLU A 102 0.28 0.13 3.61
N GLY A 103 0.82 -0.59 4.61
CA GLY A 103 2.21 -1.06 4.57
C GLY A 103 2.47 -2.00 3.41
N TRP A 104 1.55 -2.92 3.14
CA TRP A 104 1.60 -3.78 1.96
C TRP A 104 1.50 -2.99 0.66
N GLY A 105 0.54 -2.05 0.56
CA GLY A 105 0.40 -1.17 -0.60
C GLY A 105 1.69 -0.41 -0.90
N LEU A 106 2.30 0.20 0.11
CA LEU A 106 3.55 0.95 -0.05
C LEU A 106 4.76 0.03 -0.34
N TYR A 107 4.84 -1.15 0.28
CA TYR A 107 5.82 -2.18 -0.05
C TYR A 107 5.69 -2.62 -1.51
N SER A 108 4.47 -2.75 -2.00
CA SER A 108 4.15 -3.15 -3.38
C SER A 108 4.61 -2.15 -4.42
N GLU A 109 4.65 -0.86 -4.11
CA GLU A 109 5.23 0.16 -4.98
C GLU A 109 6.73 -0.12 -5.23
N ARG A 110 7.48 -0.50 -4.20
CA ARG A 110 8.89 -0.89 -4.34
C ARG A 110 9.05 -2.24 -5.05
N LEU A 111 8.22 -3.22 -4.69
CA LEU A 111 8.20 -4.54 -5.33
C LEU A 111 7.93 -4.43 -6.83
N ALA A 112 7.08 -3.50 -7.26
CA ALA A 112 6.79 -3.25 -8.66
C ALA A 112 8.04 -2.85 -9.47
N ASN A 113 9.03 -2.19 -8.84
CA ASN A 113 10.32 -1.94 -9.47
C ASN A 113 11.09 -3.24 -9.74
N GLU A 114 11.13 -4.15 -8.77
CA GLU A 114 11.76 -5.47 -8.92
C GLU A 114 11.04 -6.32 -9.98
N MET A 115 9.71 -6.19 -10.05
CA MET A 115 8.87 -6.85 -11.06
C MET A 115 9.04 -6.27 -12.47
N GLY A 116 9.82 -5.20 -12.65
CA GLY A 116 10.04 -4.54 -13.93
C GLY A 116 8.81 -3.77 -14.46
N VAL A 117 7.94 -3.29 -13.56
CA VAL A 117 6.78 -2.48 -13.93
C VAL A 117 7.20 -1.08 -14.38
N TYR A 118 8.18 -0.47 -13.71
CA TYR A 118 8.69 0.85 -14.05
C TYR A 118 9.67 0.77 -15.22
N LYS A 119 9.33 1.41 -16.32
CA LYS A 119 10.06 1.30 -17.59
C LYS A 119 11.08 2.41 -17.78
N THR A 120 10.88 3.54 -17.12
CA THR A 120 11.68 4.75 -17.30
C THR A 120 12.23 5.25 -15.96
N PRO A 121 13.30 6.08 -15.98
CA PRO A 121 13.76 6.78 -14.78
C PRO A 121 12.67 7.66 -14.15
N TYR A 122 11.75 8.19 -14.95
CA TYR A 122 10.63 9.01 -14.47
C TYR A 122 9.62 8.19 -13.65
N ASP A 123 9.34 6.94 -14.02
CA ASP A 123 8.49 6.05 -13.22
C ASP A 123 9.13 5.76 -11.85
N ARG A 124 10.46 5.55 -11.83
CA ARG A 124 11.21 5.36 -10.59
C ARG A 124 11.24 6.63 -9.73
N PHE A 125 11.41 7.80 -10.35
CA PHE A 125 11.28 9.07 -9.65
C PHE A 125 9.90 9.22 -9.02
N GLY A 126 8.85 8.89 -9.78
CA GLY A 126 7.47 8.91 -9.27
C GLY A 126 7.29 7.98 -8.05
N MET A 127 7.80 6.76 -8.11
CA MET A 127 7.79 5.83 -6.97
C MET A 127 8.54 6.42 -5.76
N LEU A 128 9.72 7.00 -5.96
CA LEU A 128 10.49 7.62 -4.88
C LEU A 128 9.76 8.84 -4.29
N SER A 129 9.09 9.65 -5.12
CA SER A 129 8.29 10.78 -4.64
C SER A 129 7.12 10.33 -3.77
N LEU A 130 6.47 9.21 -4.12
CA LEU A 130 5.44 8.58 -3.30
C LEU A 130 6.02 8.06 -1.96
N GLN A 131 7.22 7.48 -1.96
CA GLN A 131 7.90 7.06 -0.72
C GLN A 131 8.21 8.27 0.19
N VAL A 132 8.75 9.35 -0.37
CA VAL A 132 9.01 10.59 0.38
C VAL A 132 7.72 11.15 0.97
N TRP A 133 6.64 11.19 0.20
CA TRP A 133 5.33 11.62 0.71
C TRP A 133 4.90 10.82 1.94
N ARG A 134 5.03 9.48 1.92
CA ARG A 134 4.65 8.64 3.05
C ARG A 134 5.61 8.79 4.25
N ALA A 135 6.88 9.10 4.01
CA ALA A 135 7.81 9.47 5.08
C ALA A 135 7.42 10.81 5.75
N ILE A 136 7.04 11.81 4.95
CA ILE A 136 6.51 13.10 5.43
C ILE A 136 5.28 12.88 6.34
N ARG A 137 4.39 11.96 6.00
CA ARG A 137 3.21 11.63 6.80
C ARG A 137 3.55 11.21 8.24
N LEU A 138 4.69 10.52 8.48
CA LEU A 138 5.14 10.19 9.83
C LEU A 138 5.39 11.43 10.68
N VAL A 139 6.03 12.43 10.08
CA VAL A 139 6.34 13.70 10.75
C VAL A 139 5.07 14.53 10.95
N LEU A 140 4.22 14.62 9.93
CA LEU A 140 3.02 15.47 9.98
C LEU A 140 2.00 14.95 10.98
N ASP A 141 1.68 13.66 10.97
CA ASP A 141 0.71 13.08 11.89
C ASP A 141 1.15 13.26 13.34
N SER A 142 2.38 12.89 13.67
CA SER A 142 2.93 13.10 15.01
C SER A 142 3.14 14.58 15.35
N GLY A 143 3.49 15.41 14.38
CA GLY A 143 3.56 16.86 14.53
C GLY A 143 2.21 17.45 14.94
N ILE A 144 1.17 17.12 14.22
CA ILE A 144 -0.21 17.59 14.47
C ILE A 144 -0.72 17.06 15.82
N HIS A 145 -0.76 15.74 16.01
CA HIS A 145 -1.49 15.13 17.12
C HIS A 145 -0.69 15.04 18.42
N SER A 146 0.65 14.96 18.36
CA SER A 146 1.51 14.89 19.54
C SER A 146 2.19 16.22 19.86
N LYS A 147 2.57 17.02 18.86
CA LYS A 147 3.30 18.27 19.02
C LYS A 147 2.41 19.51 18.85
N ARG A 148 1.13 19.33 18.57
CA ARG A 148 0.14 20.42 18.39
C ARG A 148 0.50 21.41 17.27
N TRP A 149 1.09 20.91 16.18
CA TRP A 149 1.36 21.75 15.02
C TRP A 149 0.06 22.33 14.46
N THR A 150 0.14 23.59 14.06
CA THR A 150 -0.97 24.22 13.34
C THR A 150 -1.05 23.66 11.91
N ARG A 151 -2.18 23.90 11.27
CA ARG A 151 -2.38 23.56 9.85
C ARG A 151 -1.32 24.19 8.96
N GLU A 152 -0.98 25.45 9.21
CA GLU A 152 0.01 26.23 8.47
C GLU A 152 1.41 25.64 8.64
N GLN A 153 1.78 25.23 9.84
CA GLN A 153 3.07 24.57 10.12
C GLN A 153 3.16 23.23 9.37
N ALA A 154 2.09 22.45 9.38
CA ALA A 154 2.06 21.18 8.66
C ALA A 154 2.16 21.38 7.13
N ILE A 155 1.44 22.35 6.57
CA ILE A 155 1.51 22.72 5.16
C ILE A 155 2.93 23.18 4.79
N ALA A 156 3.53 24.06 5.60
CA ALA A 156 4.87 24.58 5.35
C ALA A 156 5.92 23.46 5.33
N TYR A 157 5.86 22.53 6.28
CA TYR A 157 6.75 21.39 6.32
C TYR A 157 6.58 20.50 5.08
N PHE A 158 5.34 20.21 4.68
CA PHE A 158 5.06 19.39 3.52
C PHE A 158 5.61 20.01 2.23
N LYS A 159 5.35 21.31 2.03
CA LYS A 159 5.87 22.08 0.88
C LYS A 159 7.39 22.08 0.80
N ALA A 160 8.05 22.27 1.94
CA ALA A 160 9.52 22.31 2.01
C ALA A 160 10.19 20.96 1.66
N ASN A 161 9.46 19.85 1.75
CA ASN A 161 10.02 18.50 1.63
C ASN A 161 9.46 17.66 0.47
N SER A 162 8.58 18.22 -0.37
CA SER A 162 7.97 17.49 -1.48
C SER A 162 7.75 18.34 -2.72
N SER A 163 7.46 17.69 -3.83
CA SER A 163 7.02 18.32 -5.08
C SER A 163 5.51 18.20 -5.29
N VAL A 164 4.74 17.89 -4.25
CA VAL A 164 3.28 17.76 -4.30
C VAL A 164 2.66 19.13 -4.50
N SER A 165 1.54 19.20 -5.23
CA SER A 165 0.84 20.46 -5.49
C SER A 165 0.29 21.10 -4.22
N ASP A 166 0.21 22.42 -4.18
CA ASP A 166 -0.33 23.16 -3.02
C ASP A 166 -1.76 22.71 -2.66
N THR A 167 -2.57 22.44 -3.67
CA THR A 167 -3.95 21.96 -3.48
C THR A 167 -3.99 20.59 -2.83
N ASP A 168 -3.14 19.66 -3.28
CA ASP A 168 -3.08 18.32 -2.69
C ASP A 168 -2.49 18.36 -1.28
N ILE A 169 -1.47 19.20 -1.04
CA ILE A 169 -0.89 19.39 0.29
C ILE A 169 -1.97 19.88 1.27
N ALA A 170 -2.75 20.89 0.90
CA ALA A 170 -3.80 21.41 1.77
C ALA A 170 -4.85 20.34 2.09
N ARG A 171 -5.32 19.62 1.07
CA ARG A 171 -6.31 18.53 1.20
C ARG A 171 -5.80 17.40 2.09
N GLU A 172 -4.56 17.00 1.90
CA GLU A 172 -3.94 15.92 2.68
C GLU A 172 -3.70 16.33 4.14
N VAL A 173 -3.25 17.56 4.40
CA VAL A 173 -3.10 18.06 5.78
C VAL A 173 -4.46 18.08 6.49
N ASP A 174 -5.53 18.55 5.82
CA ASP A 174 -6.89 18.53 6.38
C ASP A 174 -7.35 17.09 6.66
N ARG A 175 -7.01 16.13 5.81
CA ARG A 175 -7.26 14.70 6.04
C ARG A 175 -6.53 14.19 7.29
N TYR A 176 -5.27 14.57 7.50
CA TYR A 176 -4.51 14.12 8.68
C TYR A 176 -5.09 14.64 9.98
N PHE A 177 -5.56 15.88 10.01
CA PHE A 177 -6.28 16.42 11.18
C PHE A 177 -7.54 15.62 11.52
N ASN A 178 -8.28 15.17 10.50
CA ASN A 178 -9.55 14.46 10.67
C ASN A 178 -9.38 12.95 10.94
N TRP A 179 -8.19 12.39 10.69
CA TRP A 179 -7.97 10.95 10.80
C TRP A 179 -6.62 10.61 11.47
N PRO A 180 -6.53 10.83 12.82
CA PRO A 180 -5.31 10.59 13.57
C PRO A 180 -4.76 9.18 13.40
N GLY A 181 -3.44 9.05 13.15
CA GLY A 181 -2.74 7.78 13.04
C GLY A 181 -2.86 7.07 11.68
N GLN A 182 -3.86 7.39 10.86
CA GLN A 182 -4.00 6.74 9.55
C GLN A 182 -2.80 7.04 8.63
N ALA A 183 -2.34 8.28 8.62
CA ALA A 183 -1.24 8.70 7.76
C ALA A 183 0.08 7.98 8.08
N THR A 184 0.33 7.59 9.33
CA THR A 184 1.54 6.84 9.72
C THR A 184 1.53 5.39 9.26
N SER A 185 0.36 4.80 9.05
CA SER A 185 0.15 3.38 8.74
C SER A 185 0.99 2.91 7.55
N TYR A 186 1.11 3.73 6.53
CA TYR A 186 1.84 3.42 5.29
C TYR A 186 3.30 3.09 5.54
N MET A 187 4.04 4.05 6.06
CA MET A 187 5.49 3.91 6.23
C MET A 187 5.84 2.97 7.38
N VAL A 188 5.09 2.99 8.49
CA VAL A 188 5.30 2.06 9.61
C VAL A 188 5.15 0.61 9.13
N GLY A 189 4.08 0.31 8.41
CA GLY A 189 3.85 -1.04 7.90
C GLY A 189 4.87 -1.46 6.84
N GLN A 190 5.20 -0.57 5.91
CA GLN A 190 6.20 -0.85 4.87
C GLN A 190 7.59 -1.13 5.45
N LEU A 191 8.01 -0.35 6.44
CA LEU A 191 9.30 -0.56 7.11
C LEU A 191 9.34 -1.91 7.83
N LYS A 192 8.25 -2.31 8.51
CA LYS A 192 8.15 -3.62 9.16
C LYS A 192 8.21 -4.76 8.13
N ILE A 193 7.46 -4.70 7.05
CA ILE A 193 7.48 -5.75 6.00
C ILE A 193 8.88 -5.84 5.37
N ALA A 194 9.52 -4.71 5.09
CA ALA A 194 10.87 -4.68 4.54
C ALA A 194 11.92 -5.23 5.51
N GLU A 195 11.81 -4.92 6.80
CA GLU A 195 12.65 -5.47 7.86
C GLU A 195 12.52 -7.00 7.93
N LEU A 196 11.29 -7.51 7.95
CA LEU A 196 11.00 -8.94 8.01
C LEU A 196 11.52 -9.67 6.76
N ARG A 197 11.39 -9.05 5.57
CA ARG A 197 11.98 -9.57 4.34
C ARG A 197 13.50 -9.66 4.43
N ALA A 198 14.16 -8.57 4.80
CA ALA A 198 15.60 -8.53 4.93
C ALA A 198 16.13 -9.53 5.98
N ARG A 199 15.37 -9.75 7.06
CA ARG A 199 15.66 -10.78 8.05
C ARG A 199 15.56 -12.19 7.44
N ALA A 200 14.48 -12.48 6.72
CA ALA A 200 14.30 -13.78 6.06
C ALA A 200 15.39 -14.05 5.02
N GLU A 201 15.76 -13.05 4.22
CA GLU A 201 16.87 -13.14 3.26
C GLU A 201 18.20 -13.49 3.94
N ARG A 202 18.54 -12.82 5.06
CA ARG A 202 19.79 -13.10 5.81
C ARG A 202 19.79 -14.48 6.45
N GLU A 203 18.69 -14.86 7.13
CA GLU A 203 18.64 -16.09 7.92
C GLU A 203 18.49 -17.35 7.05
N LEU A 204 17.88 -17.26 5.90
CA LEU A 204 17.67 -18.38 4.98
C LEU A 204 18.76 -18.49 3.89
N GLY A 205 19.43 -17.40 3.54
CA GLY A 205 20.45 -17.40 2.50
C GLY A 205 19.95 -18.02 1.18
N ALA A 206 20.61 -19.05 0.71
CA ALA A 206 20.24 -19.76 -0.54
C ALA A 206 18.86 -20.46 -0.48
N ARG A 207 18.29 -20.67 0.71
CA ARG A 207 16.94 -21.23 0.88
C ARG A 207 15.82 -20.20 0.81
N PHE A 208 16.14 -18.92 0.74
CA PHE A 208 15.15 -17.85 0.60
C PHE A 208 14.47 -17.92 -0.76
N ASP A 209 13.13 -17.92 -0.76
CA ASP A 209 12.31 -17.75 -1.95
C ASP A 209 11.31 -16.63 -1.67
N ILE A 210 11.33 -15.58 -2.47
CA ILE A 210 10.45 -14.41 -2.35
C ILE A 210 8.96 -14.80 -2.38
N ARG A 211 8.61 -15.85 -3.12
CA ARG A 211 7.24 -16.34 -3.21
C ARG A 211 6.77 -16.94 -1.90
N ASP A 212 7.64 -17.66 -1.20
CA ASP A 212 7.34 -18.26 0.10
C ASP A 212 7.27 -17.18 1.19
N PHE A 213 8.13 -16.16 1.11
CA PHE A 213 8.04 -14.99 1.99
C PHE A 213 6.70 -14.26 1.81
N HIS A 214 6.31 -13.94 0.58
CA HIS A 214 5.02 -13.31 0.33
C HIS A 214 3.83 -14.20 0.73
N GLU A 215 3.96 -15.53 0.60
CA GLU A 215 2.94 -16.44 1.11
C GLU A 215 2.86 -16.38 2.64
N ALA A 216 4.00 -16.36 3.34
CA ALA A 216 4.02 -16.20 4.80
C ALA A 216 3.38 -14.88 5.25
N VAL A 217 3.52 -13.80 4.46
CA VAL A 217 2.87 -12.52 4.76
C VAL A 217 1.36 -12.57 4.52
N LEU A 218 0.88 -13.17 3.41
CA LEU A 218 -0.48 -13.00 2.91
C LEU A 218 -1.46 -14.13 3.30
N SER A 219 -0.96 -15.31 3.67
CA SER A 219 -1.79 -16.52 3.84
C SER A 219 -2.80 -16.44 4.98
N GLU A 220 -2.57 -15.59 5.96
CA GLU A 220 -3.45 -15.43 7.14
C GLU A 220 -4.36 -14.19 7.06
N GLY A 221 -4.31 -13.45 5.95
CA GLY A 221 -4.97 -12.15 5.80
C GLY A 221 -4.28 -11.06 6.62
N ALA A 222 -4.95 -9.91 6.79
CA ALA A 222 -4.39 -8.80 7.54
C ALA A 222 -4.18 -9.15 9.02
N LEU A 223 -2.99 -8.81 9.54
CA LEU A 223 -2.54 -9.07 10.91
C LEU A 223 -2.04 -7.78 11.57
N PRO A 224 -2.10 -7.66 12.91
CA PRO A 224 -1.23 -6.73 13.64
C PRO A 224 0.22 -7.00 13.29
N LEU A 225 1.06 -5.95 13.28
CA LEU A 225 2.45 -6.09 12.80
C LEU A 225 3.33 -6.99 13.68
N ASP A 226 3.05 -7.08 14.97
CA ASP A 226 3.70 -8.00 15.91
C ASP A 226 3.33 -9.46 15.60
N ILE A 227 2.07 -9.74 15.31
CA ILE A 227 1.61 -11.07 14.91
C ILE A 227 2.16 -11.45 13.53
N LEU A 228 2.28 -10.47 12.61
CA LEU A 228 2.95 -10.69 11.33
C LEU A 228 4.41 -11.10 11.52
N GLU A 229 5.12 -10.47 12.47
CA GLU A 229 6.51 -10.81 12.81
C GLU A 229 6.61 -12.25 13.33
N GLU A 230 5.71 -12.66 14.22
CA GLU A 230 5.64 -14.05 14.67
C GLU A 230 5.40 -15.03 13.51
N GLN A 231 4.50 -14.69 12.58
CA GLN A 231 4.19 -15.50 11.41
C GLN A 231 5.43 -15.70 10.53
N VAL A 232 6.16 -14.61 10.23
CA VAL A 232 7.40 -14.68 9.45
C VAL A 232 8.49 -15.44 10.21
N THR A 233 8.56 -15.32 11.54
CA THR A 233 9.49 -16.10 12.37
C THR A 233 9.21 -17.59 12.28
N ARG A 234 7.94 -18.01 12.33
CA ARG A 234 7.54 -19.41 12.11
C ARG A 234 7.95 -19.91 10.72
N TYR A 235 7.72 -19.09 9.68
CA TYR A 235 8.16 -19.41 8.31
C TYR A 235 9.67 -19.64 8.23
N ILE A 236 10.48 -18.74 8.78
CA ILE A 236 11.95 -18.86 8.78
C ILE A 236 12.37 -20.15 9.49
N SER A 237 11.85 -20.40 10.71
CA SER A 237 12.18 -21.59 11.49
C SER A 237 11.80 -22.90 10.79
N ALA A 238 10.68 -22.92 10.08
CA ALA A 238 10.25 -24.10 9.31
C ALA A 238 11.17 -24.38 8.11
N LYS A 239 11.74 -23.35 7.50
CA LYS A 239 12.67 -23.46 6.36
C LYS A 239 14.12 -23.79 6.78
N GLN A 240 14.46 -23.59 8.05
CA GLN A 240 15.79 -23.92 8.59
C GLN A 240 15.94 -25.41 8.93
N ARG A 241 14.83 -26.09 9.22
CA ARG A 241 14.79 -27.53 9.45
C ARG A 241 14.92 -28.32 8.15
#